data_c987324c27c1666209c569574be312ba
#
_entry.id   c987324c27c1666209c569574be312ba
#
_cell.length_a   1.000
_cell.length_b   1.000
_cell.length_c   1.000
_cell.angle_alpha   90.00
_cell.angle_beta   90.00
_cell.angle_gamma   90.00
#
_symmetry.space_group_name_H-M   'P 1'
#
loop_
_entity.id
_entity.type
_entity.pdbx_description
1 polymer ?
#
loop_
_entity_poly.entity_id
_entity_poly.type
_entity_poly.pdbx_seq_one_letter_code
_entity_poly.pdbx_strand_id
1 'polypeptide(L)' 'MKNREDEILNKQVEEAEEKALALFEEKERRRQELKAAIEKSRDQQKEKRRREKAAEEQEQQEFKQFWKLRSEEL' A
#
# COMPACT_ATOMS: atom_id res chain seq x y z
N MET A 1 -8.75 -47.60 -28.31
CA MET A 1 -7.60 -47.68 -27.39
C MET A 1 -6.70 -46.50 -27.40
N LYS A 2 -6.49 -45.81 -28.51
CA LYS A 2 -5.78 -44.53 -28.55
C LYS A 2 -6.46 -43.43 -27.72
N ASN A 3 -7.78 -43.45 -27.60
CA ASN A 3 -8.56 -42.42 -26.93
C ASN A 3 -8.37 -42.36 -25.40
N ARG A 4 -8.03 -43.49 -24.79
CA ARG A 4 -7.90 -43.56 -23.31
C ARG A 4 -6.60 -42.93 -22.81
N GLU A 5 -5.49 -43.17 -23.53
CA GLU A 5 -4.20 -42.54 -23.23
C GLU A 5 -4.23 -41.03 -23.51
N ASP A 6 -4.87 -40.64 -24.61
CA ASP A 6 -5.03 -39.26 -25.00
C ASP A 6 -5.92 -38.51 -24.00
N GLU A 7 -6.97 -39.13 -23.48
CA GLU A 7 -7.84 -38.57 -22.45
C GLU A 7 -7.09 -38.37 -21.13
N ILE A 8 -6.26 -39.32 -20.73
CA ILE A 8 -5.44 -39.21 -19.50
C ILE A 8 -4.42 -38.09 -19.67
N LEU A 9 -3.74 -38.01 -20.80
CA LEU A 9 -2.79 -36.94 -21.10
C LEU A 9 -3.45 -35.57 -21.11
N ASN A 10 -4.58 -35.43 -21.77
CA ASN A 10 -5.34 -34.19 -21.83
C ASN A 10 -5.78 -33.75 -20.45
N LYS A 11 -6.23 -34.70 -19.64
CA LYS A 11 -6.64 -34.41 -18.26
C LYS A 11 -5.48 -33.93 -17.38
N GLN A 12 -4.31 -34.56 -17.53
CA GLN A 12 -3.10 -34.14 -16.83
C GLN A 12 -2.64 -32.75 -17.25
N VAL A 13 -2.71 -32.44 -18.54
CA VAL A 13 -2.38 -31.13 -19.08
C VAL A 13 -3.35 -30.07 -18.54
N GLU A 14 -4.65 -30.35 -18.55
CA GLU A 14 -5.67 -29.47 -18.02
C GLU A 14 -5.45 -29.20 -16.53
N GLU A 15 -5.17 -30.21 -15.71
CA GLU A 15 -4.87 -30.09 -14.31
C GLU A 15 -3.61 -29.24 -14.06
N ALA A 16 -2.57 -29.45 -14.86
CA ALA A 16 -1.35 -28.68 -14.78
C ALA A 16 -1.58 -27.21 -15.16
N GLU A 17 -2.38 -26.94 -16.17
CA GLU A 17 -2.76 -25.59 -16.59
C GLU A 17 -3.59 -24.88 -15.53
N GLU A 18 -4.56 -25.57 -14.92
CA GLU A 18 -5.36 -25.05 -13.83
C GLU A 18 -4.52 -24.68 -12.61
N LYS A 19 -3.57 -25.54 -12.24
CA LYS A 19 -2.65 -25.27 -11.13
C LYS A 19 -1.73 -24.08 -11.43
N ALA A 20 -1.22 -24.02 -12.68
CA ALA A 20 -0.38 -22.90 -13.10
C ALA A 20 -1.14 -21.59 -13.08
N LEU A 21 -2.40 -21.59 -13.55
CA LEU A 21 -3.26 -20.43 -13.54
C LEU A 21 -3.59 -19.99 -12.11
N ALA A 22 -3.95 -20.94 -11.25
CA ALA A 22 -4.24 -20.65 -9.84
C ALA A 22 -3.04 -20.04 -9.11
N LEU A 23 -1.84 -20.57 -9.39
CA LEU A 23 -0.60 -20.04 -8.83
C LEU A 23 -0.31 -18.62 -9.33
N PHE A 24 -0.53 -18.38 -10.62
CA PHE A 24 -0.37 -17.05 -11.21
C PHE A 24 -1.34 -16.05 -10.59
N GLU A 25 -2.60 -16.41 -10.47
CA GLU A 25 -3.64 -15.58 -9.87
C GLU A 25 -3.33 -15.26 -8.40
N GLU A 26 -2.84 -16.23 -7.64
CA GLU A 26 -2.43 -16.05 -6.26
C GLU A 26 -1.26 -15.07 -6.14
N LYS A 27 -0.25 -15.22 -6.98
CA LYS A 27 0.90 -14.30 -7.03
C LYS A 27 0.47 -12.88 -7.38
N GLU A 28 -0.44 -12.74 -8.36
CA GLU A 28 -0.98 -11.45 -8.77
C GLU A 28 -1.76 -10.79 -7.62
N ARG A 29 -2.58 -11.56 -6.92
CA ARG A 29 -3.32 -11.07 -5.75
C ARG A 29 -2.37 -10.57 -4.66
N ARG A 30 -1.34 -11.34 -4.33
CA ARG A 30 -0.32 -10.95 -3.34
C ARG A 30 0.41 -9.68 -3.75
N ARG A 31 0.72 -9.56 -5.03
CA ARG A 31 1.37 -8.35 -5.58
C ARG A 31 0.48 -7.14 -5.43
N GLN A 32 -0.81 -7.27 -5.75
CA GLN A 32 -1.78 -6.19 -5.61
C GLN A 32 -2.00 -5.80 -4.13
N GLU A 33 -2.09 -6.77 -3.25
CA GLU A 33 -2.20 -6.53 -1.81
C GLU A 33 -0.97 -5.79 -1.26
N LEU A 34 0.22 -6.22 -1.67
CA LEU A 34 1.47 -5.56 -1.28
C LEU A 34 1.53 -4.12 -1.80
N LYS A 35 1.16 -3.92 -3.05
CA LYS A 35 1.10 -2.58 -3.65
C LYS A 35 0.13 -1.67 -2.89
N ALA A 36 -1.05 -2.17 -2.58
CA ALA A 36 -2.05 -1.42 -1.81
C ALA A 36 -1.54 -1.09 -0.39
N ALA A 37 -0.86 -2.03 0.27
CA ALA A 37 -0.27 -1.81 1.58
C ALA A 37 0.83 -0.73 1.54
N ILE A 38 1.66 -0.73 0.51
CA ILE A 38 2.70 0.29 0.30
C ILE A 38 2.07 1.67 0.08
N GLU A 39 1.06 1.77 -0.76
CA GLU A 39 0.34 3.02 -1.02
C GLU A 39 -0.30 3.58 0.25
N LYS A 40 -0.95 2.72 1.03
CA LYS A 40 -1.54 3.09 2.32
C LYS A 40 -0.50 3.60 3.30
N SER A 41 0.64 2.92 3.39
CA SER A 41 1.75 3.34 4.25
C SER A 41 2.30 4.72 3.84
N ARG A 42 2.46 4.95 2.54
CA ARG A 42 2.91 6.25 2.00
C ARG A 42 1.93 7.37 2.34
N ASP A 43 0.64 7.12 2.18
CA ASP A 43 -0.41 8.09 2.49
C ASP A 43 -0.44 8.42 3.97
N GLN A 44 -0.27 7.43 4.83
CA GLN A 44 -0.16 7.62 6.29
C GLN A 44 1.07 8.46 6.65
N GLN A 45 2.21 8.23 6.01
CA GLN A 45 3.42 9.02 6.23
C GLN A 45 3.26 10.47 5.78
N LYS A 46 2.63 10.69 4.63
CA LYS A 46 2.32 12.04 4.13
C LYS A 46 1.40 12.79 5.09
N GLU A 47 0.36 12.13 5.57
CA GLU A 47 -0.58 12.70 6.53
C GLU A 47 0.10 13.05 7.85
N LYS A 48 0.97 12.19 8.35
CA LYS A 48 1.77 12.43 9.55
C LYS A 48 2.66 13.65 9.38
N ARG A 49 3.37 13.76 8.27
CA ARG A 49 4.23 14.92 7.96
C ARG A 49 3.43 16.20 7.87
N ARG A 50 2.26 16.15 7.27
CA ARG A 50 1.37 17.30 7.16
C ARG A 50 0.93 17.80 8.53
N ARG A 51 0.55 16.88 9.43
CA ARG A 51 0.17 17.20 10.81
C ARG A 51 1.32 17.79 11.61
N GLU A 52 2.50 17.19 11.49
CA GLU A 52 3.70 17.69 12.17
C GLU A 52 4.06 19.09 11.70
N LYS A 53 4.01 19.32 10.39
CA LYS A 53 4.27 20.64 9.81
C LYS A 53 3.25 21.69 10.27
N ALA A 54 1.96 21.34 10.31
CA ALA A 54 0.91 22.22 10.79
C ALA A 54 1.10 22.55 12.27
N ALA A 55 1.48 21.54 13.09
CA ALA A 55 1.77 21.75 14.51
C ALA A 55 2.97 22.68 14.71
N GLU A 56 4.04 22.50 13.94
CA GLU A 56 5.22 23.39 13.99
C GLU A 56 4.87 24.82 13.60
N GLU A 57 4.08 25.01 12.55
CA GLU A 57 3.62 26.34 12.12
C GLU A 57 2.78 27.00 13.20
N GLN A 58 1.91 26.25 13.87
CA GLN A 58 1.10 26.74 14.97
C GLN A 58 1.97 27.16 16.17
N GLU A 59 2.94 26.34 16.54
CA GLU A 59 3.90 26.67 17.60
C GLU A 59 4.68 27.94 17.27
N GLN A 60 5.12 28.10 16.04
CA GLN A 60 5.81 29.31 15.59
C GLN A 60 4.92 30.55 15.67
N GLN A 61 3.65 30.41 15.30
CA GLN A 61 2.68 31.50 15.41
C GLN A 61 2.45 31.91 16.86
N GLU A 62 2.26 30.95 17.75
CA GLU A 62 2.08 31.19 19.19
C GLU A 62 3.32 31.85 19.79
N PHE A 63 4.50 31.40 19.41
CA PHE A 63 5.77 31.98 19.86
C PHE A 63 5.92 33.41 19.39
N LYS A 64 5.61 33.71 18.12
CA LYS A 64 5.63 35.07 17.59
C LYS A 64 4.64 36.00 18.34
N GLN A 65 3.45 35.50 18.59
CA GLN A 65 2.44 36.25 19.33
C GLN A 65 2.89 36.54 20.76
N PHE A 66 3.45 35.56 21.44
CA PHE A 66 4.00 35.71 22.78
C PHE A 66 5.07 36.79 22.83
N TRP A 67 6.03 36.76 21.93
CA TRP A 67 7.09 37.77 21.87
C TRP A 67 6.56 39.15 21.49
N LYS A 68 5.60 39.23 20.62
CA LYS A 68 4.98 40.51 20.23
C LYS A 68 4.27 41.17 21.41
N LEU A 69 3.49 40.42 22.15
CA LEU A 69 2.79 40.92 23.35
C LEU A 69 3.80 41.37 24.41
N ARG A 70 4.85 40.61 24.61
CA ARG A 70 5.89 40.92 25.59
C ARG A 70 6.66 42.18 25.20
N SER A 71 6.91 42.39 23.91
CA SER A 71 7.54 43.61 23.41
C SER A 71 6.65 44.83 23.58
N GLU A 72 5.34 44.69 23.45
CA GLU A 72 4.37 45.77 23.64
C GLU A 72 4.22 46.16 25.11
N GLU A 73 4.44 45.23 26.04
CA GLU A 73 4.42 45.51 27.49
C GLU A 73 5.66 46.28 27.98
N LEU A 74 6.73 46.18 27.24
CA LEU A 74 7.97 46.90 27.54
C LEU A 74 7.96 48.30 26.95
#